data_930f8cf1f3fa8ac4608deada493f8d23
#
_entry.id   930f8cf1f3fa8ac4608deada493f8d23
#
_cell.length_a   1.000
_cell.length_b   1.000
_cell.length_c   1.000
_cell.angle_alpha   90.00
_cell.angle_beta   90.00
_cell.angle_gamma   90.00
#
_symmetry.space_group_name_H-M   'P 1'
#
loop_
_entity.id
_entity.type
_entity.pdbx_description
1 polymer ?
#
loop_
_entity_poly.entity_id
_entity_poly.type
_entity_poly.pdbx_seq_one_letter_code
_entity_poly.pdbx_strand_id
1 'polypeptide(L)'
;MNKEEYIATAEESLFHVYNRFPVVFEKGNGVHIYDTDGKEYLDFASGIGVMAFGYNDGEYKQALMDQIDKITHTSNLYYHPPMISAAKKLCQVSGMDKVFFTNSGAEAIEGAIKTAKKYLSLIHI
;
A
#
# COMPACT_ATOMS: atom_id res chain seq x y z
N MET A 1 25.32 6.57 3.82
CA MET A 1 24.86 7.89 4.35
C MET A 1 24.57 7.72 5.82
N ASN A 2 24.97 8.68 6.64
CA ASN A 2 24.53 8.73 8.03
C ASN A 2 23.14 9.38 8.15
N LYS A 3 22.57 9.43 9.34
CA LYS A 3 21.23 9.97 9.60
C LYS A 3 21.07 11.42 9.13
N GLU A 4 22.05 12.25 9.44
CA GLU A 4 22.06 13.68 9.10
C GLU A 4 22.10 13.90 7.58
N GLU A 5 22.90 13.10 6.88
CA GLU A 5 22.99 13.13 5.41
C GLU A 5 21.67 12.69 4.75
N TYR A 6 20.99 11.65 5.27
CA TYR A 6 19.66 11.25 4.77
C TYR A 6 18.64 12.37 4.94
N ILE A 7 18.59 13.01 6.13
CA ILE A 7 17.65 14.09 6.41
C ILE A 7 17.94 15.30 5.53
N ALA A 8 19.20 15.75 5.43
CA ALA A 8 19.58 16.86 4.59
C ALA A 8 19.23 16.63 3.12
N THR A 9 19.54 15.45 2.58
CA THR A 9 19.19 15.07 1.22
C THR A 9 17.68 15.06 0.98
N ALA A 10 16.91 14.58 1.96
CA ALA A 10 15.45 14.58 1.86
C ALA A 10 14.87 16.01 1.84
N GLU A 11 15.37 16.92 2.68
CA GLU A 11 14.93 18.31 2.71
C GLU A 11 15.29 19.08 1.44
N GLU A 12 16.41 18.74 0.78
CA GLU A 12 16.80 19.31 -0.51
C GLU A 12 16.01 18.76 -1.70
N SER A 13 15.61 17.48 -1.63
CA SER A 13 15.10 16.74 -2.80
C SER A 13 13.59 16.52 -2.80
N LEU A 14 12.92 16.63 -1.66
CA LEU A 14 11.50 16.37 -1.49
C LEU A 14 10.74 17.65 -1.19
N PHE A 15 9.55 17.80 -1.78
CA PHE A 15 8.64 18.85 -1.37
C PHE A 15 8.31 18.74 0.12
N HIS A 16 8.36 19.87 0.82
CA HIS A 16 8.03 19.97 2.25
C HIS A 16 6.51 20.02 2.47
N VAL A 17 5.85 18.86 2.25
CA VAL A 17 4.40 18.68 2.47
C VAL A 17 4.06 18.08 3.83
N TYR A 18 5.06 17.55 4.53
CA TYR A 18 4.91 16.94 5.85
C TYR A 18 6.03 17.39 6.78
N ASN A 19 5.70 17.62 8.04
CA ASN A 19 6.70 17.77 9.11
C ASN A 19 7.14 16.38 9.58
N ARG A 20 8.29 15.92 9.09
CA ARG A 20 8.83 14.60 9.42
C ARG A 20 9.51 14.60 10.77
N PHE A 21 9.37 13.51 11.52
CA PHE A 21 10.20 13.27 12.69
C PHE A 21 11.66 13.01 12.25
N PRO A 22 12.67 13.50 13.02
CA PRO A 22 14.08 13.35 12.64
C PRO A 22 14.61 11.95 12.98
N VAL A 23 13.98 10.94 12.41
CA VAL A 23 14.34 9.52 12.54
C VAL A 23 14.40 8.91 11.15
N VAL A 24 15.44 8.13 10.86
CA VAL A 24 15.59 7.41 9.60
C VAL A 24 15.50 5.92 9.88
N PHE A 25 14.37 5.32 9.58
CA PHE A 25 14.17 3.88 9.74
C PHE A 25 14.80 3.11 8.58
N GLU A 26 15.50 2.01 8.90
CA GLU A 26 16.21 1.20 7.92
C GLU A 26 15.64 -0.21 7.77
N LYS A 27 15.21 -0.83 8.87
CA LYS A 27 14.73 -2.21 8.87
C LYS A 27 13.66 -2.45 9.92
N GLY A 28 12.92 -3.55 9.77
CA GLY A 28 11.92 -3.99 10.73
C GLY A 28 11.83 -5.50 10.84
N ASN A 29 11.32 -5.97 11.97
CA ASN A 29 11.03 -7.37 12.22
C ASN A 29 9.84 -7.51 13.18
N GLY A 30 8.79 -8.19 12.75
CA GLY A 30 7.53 -8.26 13.50
C GLY A 30 6.97 -6.87 13.78
N VAL A 31 6.87 -6.50 15.05
CA VAL A 31 6.36 -5.20 15.51
C VAL A 31 7.46 -4.19 15.85
N HIS A 32 8.70 -4.53 15.61
CA HIS A 32 9.87 -3.70 15.91
C HIS A 32 10.45 -3.09 14.65
N ILE A 33 10.83 -1.80 14.72
CA ILE A 33 11.58 -1.11 13.67
C ILE A 33 12.87 -0.53 14.25
N TYR A 34 13.85 -0.39 13.39
CA TYR A 34 15.20 0.03 13.77
C TYR A 34 15.62 1.21 12.90
N ASP A 35 16.18 2.23 13.50
CA ASP A 35 16.78 3.34 12.77
C ASP A 35 18.19 3.02 12.26
N THR A 36 18.76 3.94 11.49
CA THR A 36 20.12 3.84 10.94
C THR A 36 21.22 3.81 12.01
N ASP A 37 20.92 4.23 13.24
CA ASP A 37 21.82 4.16 14.37
C ASP A 37 21.68 2.82 15.14
N GLY A 38 20.77 1.96 14.70
CA GLY A 38 20.50 0.65 15.30
C GLY A 38 19.57 0.71 16.52
N LYS A 39 18.99 1.87 16.82
CA LYS A 39 18.05 2.00 17.92
C LYS A 39 16.72 1.32 17.57
N GLU A 40 16.21 0.53 18.51
CA GLU A 40 14.94 -0.18 18.39
C GLU A 40 13.77 0.69 18.85
N TYR A 41 12.66 0.55 18.12
CA TYR A 41 11.38 1.17 18.44
C TYR A 41 10.27 0.13 18.30
N LEU A 42 9.29 0.19 19.19
CA LEU A 42 8.06 -0.57 19.07
C LEU A 42 7.08 0.22 18.19
N ASP A 43 6.70 -0.37 17.05
CA ASP A 43 5.88 0.34 16.06
C ASP A 43 4.38 0.17 16.35
N PHE A 44 3.77 1.18 16.93
CA PHE A 44 2.31 1.30 17.08
C PHE A 44 1.64 2.03 15.92
N ALA A 45 2.40 2.61 15.00
CA ALA A 45 1.86 3.33 13.85
C ALA A 45 1.55 2.43 12.66
N SER A 46 2.29 1.31 12.51
CA SER A 46 2.14 0.31 11.45
C SER A 46 2.04 0.92 10.05
N GLY A 47 2.79 2.00 9.77
CA GLY A 47 2.67 2.72 8.50
C GLY A 47 1.27 3.27 8.23
N ILE A 48 0.56 3.69 9.29
CA ILE A 48 -0.86 4.10 9.27
C ILE A 48 -1.78 2.91 8.91
N GLY A 49 -1.54 1.74 9.56
CA GLY A 49 -2.35 0.54 9.42
C GLY A 49 -2.03 -0.33 8.20
N VAL A 50 -0.99 0.00 7.45
CA VAL A 50 -0.60 -0.76 6.24
C VAL A 50 0.14 -2.06 6.59
N MET A 51 0.96 -2.05 7.65
CA MET A 51 1.81 -3.17 8.05
C MET A 51 1.07 -4.18 8.96
N ALA A 52 -0.09 -4.67 8.50
CA ALA A 52 -0.95 -5.56 9.29
C ALA A 52 -0.29 -6.90 9.67
N PHE A 53 0.66 -7.39 8.85
CA PHE A 53 1.44 -8.61 9.13
C PHE A 53 2.73 -8.33 9.92
N GLY A 54 3.00 -7.07 10.25
CA GLY A 54 4.30 -6.65 10.77
C GLY A 54 5.38 -6.61 9.68
N TYR A 55 6.61 -6.37 10.13
CA TYR A 55 7.77 -6.27 9.25
C TYR A 55 8.41 -7.65 9.03
N ASN A 56 8.88 -7.91 7.83
CA ASN A 56 9.63 -9.10 7.46
C ASN A 56 8.88 -10.43 7.71
N ASP A 57 7.55 -10.43 7.58
CA ASP A 57 6.75 -11.64 7.63
C ASP A 57 7.17 -12.63 6.53
N GLY A 58 7.43 -13.87 6.92
CA GLY A 58 8.00 -14.88 6.01
C GLY A 58 7.03 -15.36 4.94
N GLU A 59 5.77 -15.55 5.27
CA GLU A 59 4.75 -16.03 4.33
C GLU A 59 4.40 -14.95 3.31
N TYR A 60 4.20 -13.72 3.77
CA TYR A 60 3.94 -12.58 2.90
C TYR A 60 5.09 -12.34 1.93
N LYS A 61 6.33 -12.36 2.44
CA LYS A 61 7.54 -12.18 1.65
C LYS A 61 7.69 -13.29 0.59
N GLN A 62 7.48 -14.55 0.96
CA GLN A 62 7.54 -15.67 0.03
C GLN A 62 6.47 -15.55 -1.07
N ALA A 63 5.24 -15.21 -0.71
CA ALA A 63 4.17 -15.01 -1.68
C ALA A 63 4.49 -13.90 -2.72
N LEU A 64 5.12 -12.81 -2.27
CA LEU A 64 5.58 -11.76 -3.18
C LEU A 64 6.70 -12.25 -4.10
N MET A 65 7.70 -12.94 -3.57
CA MET A 65 8.81 -13.50 -4.35
C MET A 65 8.30 -14.48 -5.41
N ASP A 66 7.44 -15.42 -5.03
CA ASP A 66 6.85 -16.40 -5.94
C ASP A 66 6.05 -15.74 -7.07
N GLN A 67 5.41 -14.59 -6.80
CA GLN A 67 4.66 -13.86 -7.81
C GLN A 67 5.56 -13.02 -8.71
N ILE A 68 6.63 -12.43 -8.18
CA ILE A 68 7.64 -11.70 -8.96
C ILE A 68 8.30 -12.62 -9.98
N ASP A 69 8.62 -13.85 -9.58
CA ASP A 69 9.24 -14.87 -10.46
C ASP A 69 8.29 -15.33 -11.59
N LYS A 70 6.97 -15.12 -11.45
CA LYS A 70 6.00 -15.47 -12.49
C LYS A 70 5.74 -14.28 -13.41
N ILE A 71 5.10 -13.26 -12.89
CA ILE A 71 4.70 -12.06 -13.63
C ILE A 71 4.30 -10.94 -12.68
N THR A 72 4.82 -9.75 -12.91
CA THR A 72 4.60 -8.59 -12.06
C THR A 72 3.44 -7.72 -12.50
N HIS A 73 3.19 -7.62 -13.82
CA HIS A 73 2.15 -6.74 -14.37
C HIS A 73 1.69 -7.20 -15.76
N THR A 74 0.38 -7.07 -16.03
CA THR A 74 -0.23 -7.42 -17.33
C THR A 74 -1.18 -6.37 -17.86
N SER A 75 -1.39 -5.24 -17.19
CA SER A 75 -2.47 -4.30 -17.47
C SER A 75 -3.89 -4.89 -17.23
N ASN A 76 -4.87 -4.01 -17.05
CA ASN A 76 -6.29 -4.41 -16.90
C ASN A 76 -6.97 -4.87 -18.20
N LEU A 77 -6.23 -4.88 -19.32
CA LEU A 77 -6.72 -5.44 -20.59
C LEU A 77 -6.70 -6.96 -20.60
N TYR A 78 -6.02 -7.59 -19.66
CA TYR A 78 -5.87 -9.04 -19.56
C TYR A 78 -6.29 -9.57 -18.20
N TYR A 79 -6.71 -10.82 -18.16
CA TYR A 79 -7.02 -11.51 -16.93
C TYR A 79 -5.75 -11.91 -16.19
N HIS A 80 -5.73 -11.69 -14.86
CA HIS A 80 -4.59 -11.98 -14.00
C HIS A 80 -5.04 -12.80 -12.77
N PRO A 81 -4.52 -14.03 -12.57
CA PRO A 81 -5.02 -14.94 -11.54
C PRO A 81 -5.02 -14.36 -10.10
N PRO A 82 -3.96 -13.70 -9.60
CA PRO A 82 -4.00 -13.10 -8.27
C PRO A 82 -5.11 -12.05 -8.09
N MET A 83 -5.31 -11.18 -9.09
CA MET A 83 -6.37 -10.17 -9.06
C MET A 83 -7.76 -10.81 -8.99
N ILE A 84 -8.00 -11.85 -9.80
CA ILE A 84 -9.28 -12.56 -9.83
C ILE A 84 -9.54 -13.26 -8.48
N SER A 85 -8.53 -13.93 -7.93
CA SER A 85 -8.62 -14.60 -6.63
C SER A 85 -8.89 -13.61 -5.50
N ALA A 86 -8.21 -12.45 -5.50
CA ALA A 86 -8.43 -11.38 -4.54
C ALA A 86 -9.85 -10.81 -4.64
N ALA A 87 -10.33 -10.53 -5.88
CA ALA A 87 -11.69 -10.04 -6.11
C ALA A 87 -12.75 -11.02 -5.59
N LYS A 88 -12.59 -12.31 -5.92
CA LYS A 88 -13.49 -13.36 -5.42
C LYS A 88 -13.54 -13.39 -3.90
N LYS A 89 -12.37 -13.36 -3.24
CA LYS A 89 -12.29 -13.36 -1.78
C LYS A 89 -12.94 -12.12 -1.16
N LEU A 90 -12.69 -10.94 -1.72
CA LEU A 90 -13.29 -9.70 -1.26
C LEU A 90 -14.80 -9.70 -1.40
N CYS A 91 -15.36 -10.17 -2.52
CA CYS A 91 -16.81 -10.33 -2.68
C CYS A 91 -17.39 -11.26 -1.60
N GLN A 92 -16.74 -12.40 -1.34
CA GLN A 92 -17.19 -13.36 -0.32
C GLN A 92 -17.22 -12.76 1.10
N VAL A 93 -16.20 -12.00 1.49
CA VAL A 93 -16.12 -11.48 2.88
C VAL A 93 -16.89 -10.18 3.07
N SER A 94 -17.10 -9.39 2.02
CA SER A 94 -17.85 -8.14 2.08
C SER A 94 -19.36 -8.30 1.83
N GLY A 95 -19.78 -9.41 1.22
CA GLY A 95 -21.16 -9.60 0.76
C GLY A 95 -21.51 -8.77 -0.48
N MET A 96 -20.54 -8.15 -1.12
CA MET A 96 -20.75 -7.37 -2.36
C MET A 96 -20.55 -8.25 -3.60
N ASP A 97 -21.22 -7.91 -4.70
CA ASP A 97 -21.17 -8.71 -5.93
C ASP A 97 -19.91 -8.50 -6.75
N LYS A 98 -19.32 -7.30 -6.70
CA LYS A 98 -18.20 -6.90 -7.57
C LYS A 98 -17.21 -5.99 -6.84
N VAL A 99 -15.97 -6.02 -7.30
CA VAL A 99 -14.86 -5.20 -6.80
C VAL A 99 -14.27 -4.39 -7.94
N PHE A 100 -13.93 -3.14 -7.64
CA PHE A 100 -13.15 -2.27 -8.50
C PHE A 100 -11.86 -1.88 -7.76
N PHE A 101 -10.71 -2.33 -8.27
CA PHE A 101 -9.41 -2.00 -7.70
C PHE A 101 -8.91 -0.65 -8.21
N THR A 102 -8.37 0.15 -7.30
CA THR A 102 -7.78 1.46 -7.58
C THR A 102 -6.44 1.61 -6.86
N ASN A 103 -5.67 2.64 -7.20
CA ASN A 103 -4.35 2.87 -6.60
C ASN A 103 -4.41 3.68 -5.30
N SER A 104 -5.53 4.33 -5.00
CA SER A 104 -5.66 5.18 -3.81
C SER A 104 -7.10 5.28 -3.33
N GLY A 105 -7.27 5.68 -2.07
CA GLY A 105 -8.59 5.97 -1.50
C GLY A 105 -9.33 7.10 -2.24
N ALA A 106 -8.62 8.12 -2.71
CA ALA A 106 -9.21 9.21 -3.52
C ALA A 106 -9.81 8.67 -4.83
N GLU A 107 -9.09 7.81 -5.54
CA GLU A 107 -9.61 7.16 -6.75
C GLU A 107 -10.79 6.23 -6.46
N ALA A 108 -10.76 5.53 -5.32
CA ALA A 108 -11.88 4.69 -4.90
C ALA A 108 -13.16 5.52 -4.66
N ILE A 109 -13.05 6.64 -3.98
CA ILE A 109 -14.18 7.57 -3.74
C ILE A 109 -14.65 8.18 -5.07
N GLU A 110 -13.76 8.60 -5.94
CA GLU A 110 -14.12 9.09 -7.27
C GLU A 110 -14.87 8.03 -8.09
N GLY A 111 -14.38 6.79 -8.07
CA GLY A 111 -15.05 5.65 -8.70
C GLY A 111 -16.45 5.40 -8.13
N ALA A 112 -16.62 5.47 -6.81
CA ALA A 112 -17.91 5.32 -6.14
C ALA A 112 -18.89 6.42 -6.55
N ILE A 113 -18.45 7.68 -6.57
CA ILE A 113 -19.28 8.82 -7.00
C ILE A 113 -19.72 8.67 -8.46
N LYS A 114 -18.80 8.30 -9.36
CA LYS A 114 -19.10 8.06 -10.78
C LYS A 114 -20.10 6.92 -10.97
N THR A 115 -19.92 5.84 -10.21
CA THR A 115 -20.83 4.68 -10.24
C THR A 115 -22.22 5.06 -9.77
N ALA A 116 -22.34 5.79 -8.66
CA ALA A 116 -23.62 6.27 -8.15
C ALA A 116 -24.32 7.21 -9.14
N LYS A 117 -23.59 8.15 -9.73
CA LYS A 117 -24.12 9.06 -10.76
C LYS A 117 -24.63 8.28 -11.98
N LYS A 118 -23.86 7.31 -12.45
CA LYS A 118 -24.25 6.46 -13.60
C LYS A 118 -25.49 5.65 -13.29
N TYR A 119 -25.56 5.04 -12.12
CA TYR A 119 -26.71 4.25 -11.67
C TYR A 119 -27.98 5.10 -11.59
N LEU A 120 -27.89 6.30 -11.04
CA LEU A 120 -29.03 7.22 -10.92
C LEU A 120 -29.36 7.98 -12.21
N SER A 121 -28.70 7.67 -13.31
CA SER A 121 -28.86 8.39 -14.59
C SER A 121 -28.62 9.89 -14.49
N LEU A 122 -27.85 10.35 -13.52
CA LEU A 122 -27.52 11.76 -13.28
C LEU A 122 -26.42 12.29 -14.20
N ILE A 123 -25.87 11.44 -15.05
CA ILE A 123 -24.91 11.84 -16.08
C ILE A 123 -25.66 11.83 -17.42
N HIS A 124 -26.39 12.90 -17.65
CA HIS A 124 -26.71 13.31 -19.01
C HIS A 124 -25.66 14.33 -19.44
N ILE A 125 -24.75 13.87 -20.21
CA ILE A 125 -23.88 14.72 -21.02
C ILE A 125 -24.39 14.66 -22.43
#